data_5265485fd715de06858c461909c458af
#
_entry.id   5265485fd715de06858c461909c458af
#
_cell.length_a   1.000
_cell.length_b   1.000
_cell.length_c   1.000
_cell.angle_alpha   90.00
_cell.angle_beta   90.00
_cell.angle_gamma   90.00
#
_symmetry.space_group_name_H-M   'P 1'
#
loop_
_entity.id
_entity.type
_entity.pdbx_description
1 polymer ?
#
loop_
_entity_poly.entity_id
_entity_poly.type
_entity_poly.pdbx_seq_one_letter_code
_entity_poly.pdbx_strand_id
1 'polypeptide(L)'
;PTLRRGKPTQAAPDEEDAAPVVSNSTDGGKAMAPAPEPVQLVAAISDAGGPEPRSYKYFWKEGEEDDRRKQMLELAAKEVKAYVNARAKGAIPAKGPVTKSAVAAKSGSAPRKPVVKQVEPEFENIQFQGFDLWTNNQPVMILSAEASLREGSPALAAGKYSITLAARTDIYGNLRKLYSGVTDKFHLDVTPQLGLIDVVDADGDGRGELLFRETSDVGSGYVIYRATADTLWKMFDSLGGE
;
A
#
# COMPACT_ATOMS: atom_id res chain seq x y z
N PRO A 1 -5.70 26.08 25.81
CA PRO A 1 -6.12 26.34 24.44
C PRO A 1 -7.59 26.75 24.46
N THR A 2 -7.89 27.98 24.04
CA THR A 2 -9.25 28.51 24.02
C THR A 2 -9.80 28.32 22.60
N LEU A 3 -10.81 27.48 22.44
CA LEU A 3 -11.53 27.32 21.18
C LEU A 3 -12.25 28.62 20.82
N ARG A 4 -11.84 29.31 19.76
CA ARG A 4 -12.56 30.45 19.20
C ARG A 4 -13.62 29.95 18.23
N ARG A 5 -14.90 30.12 18.55
CA ARG A 5 -16.00 29.95 17.61
C ARG A 5 -15.97 31.10 16.60
N GLY A 6 -15.50 30.84 15.40
CA GLY A 6 -15.71 31.70 14.25
C GLY A 6 -17.13 31.53 13.73
N LYS A 7 -17.88 32.66 13.57
CA LYS A 7 -19.14 32.64 12.82
C LYS A 7 -18.85 32.42 11.32
N PRO A 8 -19.60 31.55 10.63
CA PRO A 8 -19.47 31.43 9.18
C PRO A 8 -19.90 32.77 8.53
N THR A 9 -19.07 33.28 7.63
CA THR A 9 -19.25 34.55 6.94
C THR A 9 -20.07 34.44 5.65
N GLN A 10 -20.50 33.25 5.27
CA GLN A 10 -21.37 33.03 4.12
C GLN A 10 -22.73 32.53 4.60
N ALA A 11 -23.76 33.26 4.21
CA ALA A 11 -25.13 32.79 4.31
C ALA A 11 -25.33 31.62 3.32
N ALA A 12 -26.02 30.58 3.77
CA ALA A 12 -26.46 29.52 2.89
C ALA A 12 -27.31 30.12 1.76
N PRO A 13 -27.19 29.63 0.50
CA PRO A 13 -28.10 30.05 -0.55
C PRO A 13 -29.51 29.68 -0.20
N ASP A 14 -30.44 30.66 -0.35
CA ASP A 14 -31.86 30.51 -0.07
C ASP A 14 -32.46 29.39 -0.96
N GLU A 15 -33.22 28.49 -0.35
CA GLU A 15 -33.93 27.39 -0.99
C GLU A 15 -35.21 27.84 -1.74
N GLU A 16 -35.19 28.95 -2.45
CA GLU A 16 -36.32 29.38 -3.27
C GLU A 16 -35.93 29.52 -4.73
N ASP A 17 -35.86 28.41 -5.44
CA ASP A 17 -36.15 28.32 -6.90
C ASP A 17 -36.00 26.88 -7.42
N ALA A 18 -36.79 25.98 -6.92
CA ALA A 18 -37.03 24.69 -7.57
C ALA A 18 -38.53 24.57 -7.86
N ALA A 19 -38.94 25.08 -9.04
CA ALA A 19 -40.27 24.85 -9.57
C ALA A 19 -40.49 23.35 -9.82
N PRO A 20 -41.66 22.77 -9.50
CA PRO A 20 -41.96 21.37 -9.76
C PRO A 20 -42.23 21.16 -11.25
N VAL A 21 -41.37 20.41 -11.91
CA VAL A 21 -41.65 19.93 -13.27
C VAL A 21 -42.58 18.71 -13.14
N VAL A 22 -43.87 18.93 -13.39
CA VAL A 22 -44.82 17.88 -13.61
C VAL A 22 -44.71 17.40 -15.07
N SER A 23 -44.16 16.22 -15.28
CA SER A 23 -44.30 15.54 -16.58
C SER A 23 -45.09 14.23 -16.39
N ASN A 24 -46.33 14.26 -16.83
CA ASN A 24 -47.10 13.08 -17.11
C ASN A 24 -46.53 12.39 -18.35
N SER A 25 -46.04 11.16 -18.22
CA SER A 25 -46.03 10.21 -19.33
C SER A 25 -46.18 8.79 -18.80
N THR A 26 -47.27 8.23 -19.18
CA THR A 26 -47.70 6.82 -19.09
C THR A 26 -46.77 5.93 -19.90
N ASP A 27 -46.53 4.76 -19.34
CA ASP A 27 -46.28 3.48 -19.99
C ASP A 27 -44.81 2.98 -20.13
N GLY A 28 -44.65 1.72 -19.68
CA GLY A 28 -43.48 0.89 -20.00
C GLY A 28 -42.66 0.47 -18.76
N GLY A 29 -43.03 -0.65 -18.13
CA GLY A 29 -42.34 -1.25 -17.00
C GLY A 29 -40.83 -1.44 -17.23
N LYS A 30 -40.04 -0.57 -16.63
CA LYS A 30 -38.61 -0.70 -16.52
C LYS A 30 -38.25 -0.80 -15.02
N ALA A 31 -37.57 -1.85 -14.66
CA ALA A 31 -37.11 -2.06 -13.30
C ALA A 31 -36.49 -0.77 -12.73
N MET A 32 -37.11 -0.25 -11.67
CA MET A 32 -36.67 0.93 -10.97
C MET A 32 -35.31 0.62 -10.33
N ALA A 33 -34.27 1.38 -10.72
CA ALA A 33 -33.01 1.36 -10.02
C ALA A 33 -33.24 1.70 -8.53
N PRO A 34 -32.56 1.07 -7.58
CA PRO A 34 -32.72 1.40 -6.17
C PRO A 34 -32.44 2.89 -5.98
N ALA A 35 -33.31 3.54 -5.19
CA ALA A 35 -33.13 4.94 -4.85
C ALA A 35 -31.75 5.13 -4.21
N PRO A 36 -31.02 6.22 -4.54
CA PRO A 36 -29.74 6.48 -3.91
C PRO A 36 -29.95 6.59 -2.40
N GLU A 37 -29.12 5.90 -1.63
CA GLU A 37 -29.16 5.99 -0.18
C GLU A 37 -28.95 7.45 0.25
N PRO A 38 -29.65 7.93 1.28
CA PRO A 38 -29.50 9.30 1.73
C PRO A 38 -28.05 9.54 2.18
N VAL A 39 -27.38 10.50 1.55
CA VAL A 39 -26.04 10.92 1.94
C VAL A 39 -26.12 11.59 3.31
N GLN A 40 -25.50 10.99 4.32
CA GLN A 40 -25.41 11.60 5.63
C GLN A 40 -24.30 12.66 5.62
N LEU A 41 -24.68 13.93 5.73
CA LEU A 41 -23.72 15.02 5.90
C LEU A 41 -23.30 15.10 7.37
N VAL A 42 -22.01 14.89 7.62
CA VAL A 42 -21.40 15.06 8.92
C VAL A 42 -20.68 16.41 8.94
N ALA A 43 -20.98 17.25 9.93
CA ALA A 43 -20.27 18.51 10.09
C ALA A 43 -18.81 18.23 10.45
N ALA A 44 -17.87 18.70 9.61
CA ALA A 44 -16.45 18.63 9.87
C ALA A 44 -15.92 20.03 10.25
N ILE A 45 -15.02 20.08 11.23
CA ILE A 45 -14.28 21.29 11.57
C ILE A 45 -13.04 21.29 10.69
N SER A 46 -12.90 22.31 9.82
CA SER A 46 -11.70 22.50 9.03
C SER A 46 -10.74 23.43 9.77
N ASP A 47 -9.51 23.01 9.97
CA ASP A 47 -8.40 23.86 10.46
C ASP A 47 -7.62 24.47 9.26
N ALA A 48 -8.37 24.97 8.29
CA ALA A 48 -7.80 25.58 7.07
C ALA A 48 -6.96 26.85 7.31
N GLY A 49 -6.92 27.35 8.54
CA GLY A 49 -6.12 28.51 8.96
C GLY A 49 -4.81 28.14 9.67
N GLY A 50 -4.45 26.88 9.71
CA GLY A 50 -3.19 26.40 10.28
C GLY A 50 -1.96 26.80 9.45
N PRO A 51 -0.74 26.60 9.97
CA PRO A 51 0.48 26.81 9.20
C PRO A 51 0.50 25.91 7.96
N GLU A 52 1.18 26.38 6.91
CA GLU A 52 1.32 25.58 5.68
C GLU A 52 1.89 24.20 6.00
N PRO A 53 1.36 23.12 5.36
CA PRO A 53 1.85 21.77 5.56
C PRO A 53 3.34 21.71 5.25
N ARG A 54 4.11 21.13 6.16
CA ARG A 54 5.52 20.97 5.97
C ARG A 54 5.80 19.89 4.93
N SER A 55 6.77 20.11 4.06
CA SER A 55 7.30 19.06 3.21
C SER A 55 8.19 18.12 4.03
N TYR A 56 7.88 16.82 4.02
CA TYR A 56 8.68 15.77 4.65
C TYR A 56 9.67 15.13 3.68
N LYS A 57 9.78 15.63 2.45
CA LYS A 57 10.69 15.08 1.44
C LYS A 57 12.14 15.19 1.92
N TYR A 58 12.87 14.07 1.86
CA TYR A 58 14.30 14.06 2.16
C TYR A 58 15.12 14.59 0.99
N PHE A 59 16.14 15.40 1.29
CA PHE A 59 17.05 15.94 0.28
C PHE A 59 18.32 15.11 0.23
N TRP A 60 18.47 14.34 -0.83
CA TRP A 60 19.61 13.46 -1.04
C TRP A 60 20.87 14.25 -1.39
N LYS A 61 22.02 13.73 -0.97
CA LYS A 61 23.31 14.14 -1.51
C LYS A 61 23.49 13.54 -2.90
N GLU A 62 24.40 14.12 -3.68
CA GLU A 62 24.73 13.62 -5.02
C GLU A 62 25.15 12.14 -4.97
N GLY A 63 24.49 11.30 -5.77
CA GLY A 63 24.72 9.86 -5.85
C GLY A 63 24.11 9.03 -4.71
N GLU A 64 23.72 9.63 -3.58
CA GLU A 64 23.18 8.89 -2.43
C GLU A 64 21.83 8.22 -2.75
N GLU A 65 20.97 8.89 -3.49
CA GLU A 65 19.65 8.35 -3.87
C GLU A 65 19.78 7.07 -4.68
N ASP A 66 20.68 7.05 -5.67
CA ASP A 66 20.89 5.89 -6.52
C ASP A 66 21.49 4.71 -5.72
N ASP A 67 22.40 4.96 -4.81
CA ASP A 67 22.98 3.93 -3.96
C ASP A 67 21.93 3.33 -3.01
N ARG A 68 21.09 4.16 -2.40
CA ARG A 68 19.99 3.71 -1.54
C ARG A 68 18.92 2.96 -2.32
N ARG A 69 18.61 3.43 -3.51
CA ARG A 69 17.69 2.73 -4.41
C ARG A 69 18.18 1.32 -4.77
N LYS A 70 19.47 1.18 -5.08
CA LYS A 70 20.07 -0.15 -5.35
C LYS A 70 19.97 -1.06 -4.13
N GLN A 71 20.34 -0.58 -2.94
CA GLN A 71 20.25 -1.34 -1.70
C GLN A 71 18.80 -1.78 -1.41
N MET A 72 17.81 -0.90 -1.64
CA MET A 72 16.39 -1.22 -1.48
C MET A 72 15.94 -2.27 -2.49
N LEU A 73 16.39 -2.23 -3.74
CA LEU A 73 16.08 -3.25 -4.75
C LEU A 73 16.70 -4.60 -4.42
N GLU A 74 17.92 -4.63 -3.87
CA GLU A 74 18.53 -5.88 -3.37
C GLU A 74 17.74 -6.47 -2.20
N LEU A 75 17.25 -5.63 -1.29
CA LEU A 75 16.37 -6.06 -0.20
C LEU A 75 15.04 -6.58 -0.76
N ALA A 76 14.45 -5.87 -1.74
CA ALA A 76 13.24 -6.29 -2.42
C ALA A 76 13.39 -7.67 -3.07
N ALA A 77 14.52 -7.91 -3.75
CA ALA A 77 14.82 -9.19 -4.37
C ALA A 77 14.88 -10.34 -3.33
N LYS A 78 15.46 -10.08 -2.16
CA LYS A 78 15.49 -11.06 -1.05
C LYS A 78 14.08 -11.37 -0.53
N GLU A 79 13.25 -10.36 -0.35
CA GLU A 79 11.88 -10.52 0.15
C GLU A 79 10.98 -11.27 -0.86
N VAL A 80 11.05 -10.93 -2.14
CA VAL A 80 10.31 -11.65 -3.20
C VAL A 80 10.74 -13.12 -3.25
N LYS A 81 12.05 -13.41 -3.21
CA LYS A 81 12.55 -14.79 -3.16
C LYS A 81 12.08 -15.54 -1.92
N ALA A 82 12.06 -14.88 -0.75
CA ALA A 82 11.59 -15.47 0.50
C ALA A 82 10.09 -15.81 0.40
N TYR A 83 9.27 -14.91 -0.14
CA TYR A 83 7.84 -15.10 -0.38
C TYR A 83 7.58 -16.30 -1.31
N VAL A 84 8.24 -16.34 -2.45
CA VAL A 84 8.09 -17.42 -3.43
C VAL A 84 8.51 -18.77 -2.84
N ASN A 85 9.59 -18.80 -2.07
CA ASN A 85 10.05 -20.01 -1.39
C ASN A 85 9.07 -20.47 -0.29
N ALA A 86 8.48 -19.53 0.47
CA ALA A 86 7.47 -19.85 1.48
C ALA A 86 6.20 -20.40 0.81
N ARG A 87 5.78 -19.83 -0.32
CA ARG A 87 4.67 -20.34 -1.11
C ARG A 87 4.92 -21.74 -1.66
N ALA A 88 6.11 -21.99 -2.21
CA ALA A 88 6.50 -23.30 -2.72
C ALA A 88 6.52 -24.40 -1.62
N LYS A 89 6.77 -24.01 -0.37
CA LYS A 89 6.73 -24.90 0.80
C LYS A 89 5.34 -25.08 1.40
N GLY A 90 4.30 -24.43 0.83
CA GLY A 90 2.93 -24.48 1.35
C GLY A 90 2.72 -23.67 2.64
N ALA A 91 3.67 -22.82 3.03
CA ALA A 91 3.52 -21.91 4.17
C ALA A 91 2.54 -20.74 3.88
N ILE A 92 2.27 -20.48 2.61
CA ILE A 92 1.25 -19.54 2.14
C ILE A 92 0.22 -20.37 1.38
N PRO A 93 -1.10 -20.23 1.65
CA PRO A 93 -2.15 -21.00 0.97
C PRO A 93 -2.07 -20.83 -0.55
N ALA A 94 -2.18 -21.92 -1.30
CA ALA A 94 -2.20 -21.86 -2.75
C ALA A 94 -3.61 -21.47 -3.22
N LYS A 95 -3.88 -20.17 -3.35
CA LYS A 95 -5.05 -19.66 -4.07
C LYS A 95 -4.64 -19.34 -5.51
N GLY A 96 -5.34 -19.90 -6.49
CA GLY A 96 -5.10 -19.65 -7.91
C GLY A 96 -5.09 -20.92 -8.75
N PRO A 97 -5.17 -20.83 -10.08
CA PRO A 97 -5.18 -21.99 -10.96
C PRO A 97 -3.84 -22.74 -10.83
N VAL A 98 -3.88 -23.85 -10.12
CA VAL A 98 -2.77 -24.81 -10.12
C VAL A 98 -2.82 -25.52 -11.45
N THR A 99 -1.95 -25.16 -12.39
CA THR A 99 -1.69 -26.00 -13.55
C THR A 99 -1.04 -27.28 -13.04
N LYS A 100 -1.89 -28.31 -12.86
CA LYS A 100 -1.44 -29.66 -12.54
C LYS A 100 -0.69 -30.20 -13.75
N SER A 101 0.61 -29.97 -13.83
CA SER A 101 1.48 -30.79 -14.65
C SER A 101 1.76 -32.07 -13.86
N ALA A 102 0.85 -33.03 -13.99
CA ALA A 102 1.03 -34.37 -13.45
C ALA A 102 2.05 -35.10 -14.32
N VAL A 103 3.30 -35.13 -13.87
CA VAL A 103 4.24 -36.19 -14.32
C VAL A 103 4.40 -37.14 -13.16
N ALA A 104 3.67 -38.25 -13.24
CA ALA A 104 3.90 -39.41 -12.42
C ALA A 104 5.30 -39.98 -12.75
N ALA A 105 6.26 -39.82 -11.86
CA ALA A 105 7.51 -40.57 -11.90
C ALA A 105 7.52 -41.56 -10.72
N LYS A 106 7.42 -42.81 -11.04
CA LYS A 106 7.68 -43.96 -10.15
C LYS A 106 9.17 -44.03 -9.79
N SER A 107 9.38 -44.55 -8.59
CA SER A 107 10.54 -45.30 -8.05
C SER A 107 11.80 -44.52 -7.62
N GLY A 108 12.00 -44.55 -6.31
CA GLY A 108 13.20 -45.10 -5.67
C GLY A 108 14.54 -44.40 -5.88
N SER A 109 14.77 -43.29 -5.22
CA SER A 109 16.11 -42.94 -4.70
C SER A 109 15.92 -41.77 -3.70
N ALA A 110 16.82 -41.71 -2.71
CA ALA A 110 16.78 -40.72 -1.62
C ALA A 110 16.54 -39.29 -2.11
N PRO A 111 15.74 -38.45 -1.41
CA PRO A 111 15.39 -37.13 -1.87
C PRO A 111 16.63 -36.23 -1.89
N ARG A 112 17.25 -36.07 -3.06
CA ARG A 112 18.13 -34.93 -3.30
C ARG A 112 17.28 -33.70 -3.15
N LYS A 113 17.58 -32.84 -2.16
CA LYS A 113 16.96 -31.51 -2.05
C LYS A 113 17.02 -30.83 -3.41
N PRO A 114 15.89 -30.42 -3.97
CA PRO A 114 15.92 -29.71 -5.24
C PRO A 114 16.73 -28.43 -5.02
N VAL A 115 17.86 -28.31 -5.71
CA VAL A 115 18.59 -27.04 -5.82
C VAL A 115 17.70 -26.17 -6.71
N VAL A 116 16.82 -25.40 -6.09
CA VAL A 116 16.04 -24.38 -6.79
C VAL A 116 17.07 -23.36 -7.27
N LYS A 117 17.33 -23.33 -8.59
CA LYS A 117 18.10 -22.24 -9.18
C LYS A 117 17.43 -20.95 -8.75
N GLN A 118 18.14 -20.14 -8.00
CA GLN A 118 17.61 -18.85 -7.53
C GLN A 118 17.48 -17.96 -8.76
N VAL A 119 16.24 -17.75 -9.21
CA VAL A 119 15.94 -16.83 -10.30
C VAL A 119 15.92 -15.44 -9.71
N GLU A 120 16.66 -14.53 -10.30
CA GLU A 120 16.62 -13.12 -9.90
C GLU A 120 15.30 -12.49 -10.39
N PRO A 121 14.57 -11.78 -9.51
CA PRO A 121 13.37 -11.05 -9.93
C PRO A 121 13.78 -9.84 -10.80
N GLU A 122 13.00 -9.60 -11.84
CA GLU A 122 13.03 -8.35 -12.62
C GLU A 122 11.99 -7.41 -12.07
N PHE A 123 12.38 -6.15 -11.86
CA PHE A 123 11.51 -5.12 -11.31
C PHE A 123 11.06 -4.14 -12.38
N GLU A 124 9.75 -3.87 -12.38
CA GLU A 124 9.07 -2.87 -13.21
C GLU A 124 8.32 -1.89 -12.31
N ASN A 125 7.94 -0.73 -12.86
CA ASN A 125 7.15 0.29 -12.16
C ASN A 125 7.74 0.71 -10.79
N ILE A 126 9.07 0.84 -10.75
CA ILE A 126 9.80 1.14 -9.52
C ILE A 126 9.51 2.58 -9.09
N GLN A 127 8.93 2.75 -7.92
CA GLN A 127 8.75 4.02 -7.23
C GLN A 127 9.63 4.00 -5.98
N PHE A 128 10.53 4.98 -5.85
CA PHE A 128 11.41 5.12 -4.70
C PHE A 128 11.33 6.56 -4.18
N GLN A 129 11.11 6.70 -2.88
CA GLN A 129 10.99 8.00 -2.21
C GLN A 129 11.63 7.94 -0.84
N GLY A 130 12.23 9.05 -0.43
CA GLY A 130 12.81 9.23 0.90
C GLY A 130 12.18 10.41 1.63
N PHE A 131 11.92 10.23 2.93
CA PHE A 131 11.27 11.22 3.78
C PHE A 131 12.01 11.40 5.08
N ASP A 132 12.17 12.64 5.54
CA ASP A 132 12.63 12.97 6.89
C ASP A 132 11.41 13.17 7.81
N LEU A 133 10.90 12.05 8.32
CA LEU A 133 9.68 12.01 9.11
C LEU A 133 9.83 12.67 10.48
N TRP A 134 11.05 12.72 11.02
CA TRP A 134 11.32 13.20 12.38
C TRP A 134 12.16 14.47 12.45
N THR A 135 12.42 15.14 11.34
CA THR A 135 13.33 16.30 11.27
C THR A 135 14.73 16.06 11.85
N ASN A 136 15.20 14.87 11.73
CA ASN A 136 16.50 14.46 12.26
C ASN A 136 17.54 14.19 11.17
N ASN A 137 17.20 14.52 9.92
CA ASN A 137 18.01 14.29 8.73
C ASN A 137 18.37 12.81 8.51
N GLN A 138 17.48 11.91 8.91
CA GLN A 138 17.58 10.47 8.66
C GLN A 138 16.41 10.00 7.78
N PRO A 139 16.68 9.53 6.56
CA PRO A 139 15.59 9.17 5.65
C PRO A 139 14.92 7.87 6.07
N VAL A 140 13.59 7.89 6.04
CA VAL A 140 12.75 6.70 5.89
C VAL A 140 12.48 6.54 4.41
N MET A 141 12.87 5.41 3.86
CA MET A 141 12.80 5.09 2.43
C MET A 141 11.65 4.17 2.17
N ILE A 142 10.85 4.49 1.15
CA ILE A 142 9.74 3.68 0.67
C ILE A 142 10.05 3.27 -0.75
N LEU A 143 9.95 1.98 -1.03
CA LEU A 143 10.07 1.41 -2.36
C LEU A 143 8.82 0.60 -2.67
N SER A 144 8.17 0.92 -3.79
CA SER A 144 7.10 0.10 -4.36
C SER A 144 7.51 -0.32 -5.76
N ALA A 145 7.29 -1.58 -6.10
CA ALA A 145 7.61 -2.11 -7.42
C ALA A 145 6.76 -3.34 -7.76
N GLU A 146 6.69 -3.65 -9.04
CA GLU A 146 6.22 -4.94 -9.53
C GLU A 146 7.42 -5.83 -9.84
N ALA A 147 7.38 -7.07 -9.35
CA ALA A 147 8.42 -8.05 -9.58
C ALA A 147 7.89 -9.17 -10.48
N SER A 148 8.67 -9.56 -11.48
CA SER A 148 8.42 -10.73 -12.30
C SER A 148 9.57 -11.73 -12.20
N LEU A 149 9.26 -13.03 -12.23
CA LEU A 149 10.25 -14.09 -12.27
C LEU A 149 10.28 -14.68 -13.68
N ARG A 150 11.46 -14.77 -14.27
CA ARG A 150 11.64 -15.29 -15.64
C ARG A 150 11.15 -16.72 -15.79
N GLU A 151 10.75 -17.08 -17.03
CA GLU A 151 10.43 -18.45 -17.42
C GLU A 151 11.61 -19.40 -17.13
N GLY A 152 11.31 -20.54 -16.52
CA GLY A 152 12.29 -21.51 -16.04
C GLY A 152 12.28 -21.68 -14.52
N SER A 153 11.57 -20.81 -13.82
CA SER A 153 11.21 -20.99 -12.41
C SER A 153 10.23 -22.15 -12.26
N PRO A 154 10.24 -22.86 -11.11
CA PRO A 154 9.20 -23.84 -10.81
C PRO A 154 7.80 -23.27 -11.08
N ALA A 155 6.88 -24.10 -11.57
CA ALA A 155 5.53 -23.68 -12.00
C ALA A 155 4.74 -22.81 -10.99
N LEU A 156 5.12 -22.81 -9.72
CA LEU A 156 4.61 -21.98 -8.63
C LEU A 156 5.23 -20.57 -8.60
N ALA A 157 6.35 -20.34 -9.24
CA ALA A 157 7.08 -19.08 -9.16
C ALA A 157 6.80 -18.14 -10.36
N ALA A 158 6.21 -18.65 -11.45
CA ALA A 158 5.81 -17.82 -12.58
C ALA A 158 4.63 -16.94 -12.18
N GLY A 159 4.86 -15.63 -12.04
CA GLY A 159 3.82 -14.67 -11.67
C GLY A 159 4.36 -13.26 -11.54
N LYS A 160 3.43 -12.32 -11.53
CA LYS A 160 3.69 -10.93 -11.14
C LYS A 160 3.39 -10.76 -9.65
N TYR A 161 4.32 -10.14 -8.97
CA TYR A 161 4.24 -9.85 -7.54
C TYR A 161 4.32 -8.34 -7.35
N SER A 162 3.50 -7.81 -6.45
CA SER A 162 3.67 -6.44 -5.97
C SER A 162 4.47 -6.48 -4.68
N ILE A 163 5.43 -5.57 -4.55
CA ILE A 163 6.21 -5.40 -3.32
C ILE A 163 6.16 -3.96 -2.86
N THR A 164 5.95 -3.77 -1.56
CA THR A 164 6.13 -2.50 -0.87
C THR A 164 7.07 -2.70 0.30
N LEU A 165 8.14 -1.92 0.33
CA LEU A 165 9.16 -1.93 1.38
C LEU A 165 9.22 -0.58 2.06
N ALA A 166 9.37 -0.58 3.38
CA ALA A 166 9.84 0.58 4.14
C ALA A 166 11.11 0.21 4.88
N ALA A 167 12.12 1.06 4.81
CA ALA A 167 13.37 0.89 5.52
C ALA A 167 13.97 2.24 5.95
N ARG A 168 14.83 2.21 6.94
CA ARG A 168 15.66 3.35 7.37
C ARG A 168 17.12 2.94 7.44
N THR A 169 18.00 3.88 7.55
CA THR A 169 19.42 3.59 7.87
C THR A 169 19.64 3.53 9.37
N ASP A 170 20.46 2.60 9.82
CA ASP A 170 21.01 2.60 11.18
C ASP A 170 22.18 3.57 11.31
N ILE A 171 22.73 3.69 12.51
CA ILE A 171 23.87 4.55 12.81
C ILE A 171 25.17 4.17 12.06
N TYR A 172 25.21 2.95 11.52
CA TYR A 172 26.34 2.43 10.73
C TYR A 172 26.10 2.55 9.23
N GLY A 173 24.93 3.11 8.81
CA GLY A 173 24.57 3.26 7.41
C GLY A 173 23.95 2.02 6.76
N ASN A 174 23.70 0.94 7.52
CA ASN A 174 23.03 -0.26 7.00
C ASN A 174 21.52 -0.05 6.92
N LEU A 175 20.88 -0.73 5.97
CA LEU A 175 19.42 -0.72 5.86
C LEU A 175 18.79 -1.57 6.97
N ARG A 176 17.90 -0.96 7.72
CA ARG A 176 16.99 -1.62 8.67
C ARG A 176 15.58 -1.63 8.09
N LYS A 177 15.09 -2.82 7.80
CA LYS A 177 13.73 -3.01 7.30
C LYS A 177 12.71 -2.70 8.40
N LEU A 178 11.74 -1.83 8.09
CA LEU A 178 10.61 -1.49 8.95
C LEU A 178 9.35 -2.25 8.54
N TYR A 179 9.19 -2.47 7.22
CA TYR A 179 8.03 -3.17 6.66
C TYR A 179 8.41 -3.88 5.36
N SER A 180 7.77 -4.99 5.09
CA SER A 180 7.83 -5.71 3.82
C SER A 180 6.49 -6.36 3.55
N GLY A 181 5.82 -5.93 2.49
CA GLY A 181 4.61 -6.54 1.96
C GLY A 181 4.88 -7.06 0.56
N VAL A 182 4.88 -8.37 0.37
CA VAL A 182 4.92 -9.02 -0.94
C VAL A 182 3.62 -9.75 -1.15
N THR A 183 2.96 -9.48 -2.27
CA THR A 183 1.67 -10.09 -2.59
C THR A 183 1.53 -10.35 -4.07
N ASP A 184 0.53 -11.12 -4.46
CA ASP A 184 0.08 -11.28 -5.83
C ASP A 184 -1.44 -11.15 -5.89
N LYS A 185 -2.01 -11.12 -7.09
CA LYS A 185 -3.46 -10.94 -7.30
C LYS A 185 -4.36 -11.99 -6.63
N PHE A 186 -3.80 -13.09 -6.12
CA PHE A 186 -4.55 -14.18 -5.50
C PHE A 186 -4.45 -14.19 -3.97
N HIS A 187 -3.59 -13.34 -3.40
CA HIS A 187 -3.27 -13.33 -1.96
C HIS A 187 -3.43 -11.95 -1.33
N LEU A 188 -4.29 -11.10 -1.92
CA LEU A 188 -4.62 -9.78 -1.38
C LEU A 188 -5.37 -9.87 -0.05
N ASP A 189 -5.98 -11.02 0.25
CA ASP A 189 -6.63 -11.32 1.53
C ASP A 189 -5.63 -11.56 2.68
N VAL A 190 -4.42 -12.04 2.36
CA VAL A 190 -3.37 -12.31 3.36
C VAL A 190 -2.45 -11.11 3.52
N THR A 191 -2.05 -10.51 2.39
CA THR A 191 -1.17 -9.35 2.37
C THR A 191 -1.73 -8.35 1.35
N PRO A 192 -2.36 -7.27 1.82
CA PRO A 192 -2.87 -6.24 0.92
C PRO A 192 -1.71 -5.53 0.21
N GLN A 193 -2.00 -5.01 -0.97
CA GLN A 193 -1.08 -4.15 -1.70
C GLN A 193 -1.16 -2.73 -1.14
N LEU A 194 0.00 -2.15 -0.81
CA LEU A 194 0.10 -0.78 -0.34
C LEU A 194 0.72 0.11 -1.43
N GLY A 195 0.04 1.21 -1.75
CA GLY A 195 0.56 2.27 -2.61
C GLY A 195 0.70 3.56 -1.81
N LEU A 196 1.91 4.11 -1.71
CA LEU A 196 2.14 5.36 -0.99
C LEU A 196 1.40 6.51 -1.69
N ILE A 197 0.66 7.30 -0.91
CA ILE A 197 -0.02 8.50 -1.37
C ILE A 197 0.80 9.72 -0.98
N ASP A 198 1.05 9.89 0.32
CA ASP A 198 1.72 11.07 0.86
C ASP A 198 2.24 10.82 2.27
N VAL A 199 2.86 11.84 2.85
CA VAL A 199 3.25 11.93 4.26
C VAL A 199 2.46 13.06 4.90
N VAL A 200 1.78 12.75 5.99
CA VAL A 200 0.88 13.67 6.70
C VAL A 200 1.23 13.69 8.18
N ASP A 201 1.00 14.81 8.84
CA ASP A 201 1.02 14.89 10.31
C ASP A 201 -0.38 14.56 10.81
N ALA A 202 -0.63 13.28 11.09
CA ALA A 202 -1.98 12.78 11.36
C ALA A 202 -2.47 13.06 12.78
N ASP A 203 -1.59 13.29 13.73
CA ASP A 203 -1.93 13.57 15.13
C ASP A 203 -1.47 14.94 15.64
N GLY A 204 -0.85 15.75 14.76
CA GLY A 204 -0.46 17.13 15.07
C GLY A 204 0.79 17.24 15.95
N ASP A 205 1.64 16.19 15.98
CA ASP A 205 2.86 16.19 16.79
C ASP A 205 4.10 16.74 16.04
N GLY A 206 3.91 17.14 14.77
CA GLY A 206 4.95 17.69 13.88
C GLY A 206 5.82 16.63 13.22
N ARG A 207 5.52 15.35 13.40
CA ARG A 207 6.15 14.23 12.71
C ARG A 207 5.31 13.82 11.51
N GLY A 208 5.95 13.17 10.55
CA GLY A 208 5.24 12.65 9.39
C GLY A 208 4.82 11.21 9.57
N GLU A 209 3.57 10.90 9.26
CA GLU A 209 3.06 9.55 9.08
C GLU A 209 2.87 9.24 7.61
N LEU A 210 3.06 7.99 7.27
CA LEU A 210 2.94 7.47 5.92
C LEU A 210 1.48 7.13 5.62
N LEU A 211 0.86 7.85 4.69
CA LEU A 211 -0.49 7.56 4.20
C LEU A 211 -0.40 6.66 2.97
N PHE A 212 -1.00 5.48 3.05
CA PHE A 212 -1.07 4.54 1.94
C PHE A 212 -2.52 4.32 1.50
N ARG A 213 -2.67 4.04 0.21
CA ARG A 213 -3.82 3.33 -0.32
C ARG A 213 -3.58 1.85 -0.12
N GLU A 214 -4.48 1.19 0.57
CA GLU A 214 -4.51 -0.26 0.73
C GLU A 214 -5.49 -0.86 -0.26
N THR A 215 -5.07 -1.94 -0.95
CA THR A 215 -5.93 -2.72 -1.82
C THR A 215 -5.90 -4.17 -1.38
N SER A 216 -7.05 -4.68 -0.96
CA SER A 216 -7.28 -6.05 -0.51
C SER A 216 -8.29 -6.75 -1.43
N ASP A 217 -8.67 -7.99 -1.14
CA ASP A 217 -9.70 -8.73 -1.86
C ASP A 217 -11.12 -8.21 -1.56
N VAL A 218 -11.33 -7.54 -0.43
CA VAL A 218 -12.60 -6.93 -0.05
C VAL A 218 -12.80 -5.52 -0.60
N GLY A 219 -11.73 -4.87 -1.08
CA GLY A 219 -11.81 -3.53 -1.65
C GLY A 219 -10.55 -2.69 -1.44
N SER A 220 -10.71 -1.39 -1.63
CA SER A 220 -9.63 -0.42 -1.42
C SER A 220 -9.99 0.56 -0.31
N GLY A 221 -9.01 0.87 0.51
CA GLY A 221 -9.13 1.81 1.62
C GLY A 221 -7.85 2.61 1.83
N TYR A 222 -7.78 3.26 2.97
CA TYR A 222 -6.65 4.08 3.39
C TYR A 222 -6.12 3.59 4.72
N VAL A 223 -4.80 3.59 4.86
CA VAL A 223 -4.12 3.20 6.08
C VAL A 223 -3.02 4.20 6.39
N ILE A 224 -2.88 4.56 7.66
CA ILE A 224 -1.83 5.46 8.14
C ILE A 224 -0.89 4.68 9.03
N TYR A 225 0.41 4.77 8.71
CA TYR A 225 1.48 4.15 9.48
C TYR A 225 2.43 5.19 10.05
N ARG A 226 2.73 5.04 11.33
CA ARG A 226 3.85 5.72 11.97
C ARG A 226 5.11 4.86 11.87
N ALA A 227 6.19 5.44 11.36
CA ALA A 227 7.48 4.79 11.41
C ALA A 227 8.03 4.84 12.84
N THR A 228 8.49 3.71 13.34
CA THR A 228 9.20 3.61 14.62
C THR A 228 10.67 3.24 14.40
N ALA A 229 11.40 2.96 15.47
CA ALA A 229 12.79 2.52 15.35
C ALA A 229 12.91 1.20 14.56
N ASP A 230 11.93 0.31 14.64
CA ASP A 230 12.03 -1.08 14.22
C ASP A 230 10.94 -1.55 13.27
N THR A 231 9.82 -0.82 13.19
CA THR A 231 8.65 -1.25 12.43
C THR A 231 7.79 -0.07 11.99
N LEU A 232 6.85 -0.33 11.07
CA LEU A 232 5.71 0.54 10.84
C LEU A 232 4.59 0.14 11.79
N TRP A 233 4.14 1.08 12.61
CA TRP A 233 2.99 0.89 13.49
C TRP A 233 1.74 1.47 12.83
N LYS A 234 0.68 0.64 12.70
CA LYS A 234 -0.59 1.05 12.10
C LYS A 234 -1.35 1.94 13.08
N MET A 235 -1.63 3.19 12.69
CA MET A 235 -2.41 4.14 13.46
C MET A 235 -3.89 4.14 13.08
N PHE A 236 -4.15 3.99 11.77
CA PHE A 236 -5.49 4.04 11.21
C PHE A 236 -5.63 3.06 10.05
N ASP A 237 -6.82 2.48 9.91
CA ASP A 237 -7.17 1.58 8.83
C ASP A 237 -8.66 1.74 8.52
N SER A 238 -8.97 2.20 7.30
CA SER A 238 -10.37 2.45 6.89
C SER A 238 -11.14 1.18 6.51
N LEU A 239 -10.45 0.06 6.30
CA LEU A 239 -11.05 -1.25 5.99
C LEU A 239 -11.08 -2.18 7.20
N GLY A 240 -10.25 -1.90 8.20
CA GLY A 240 -10.22 -2.62 9.45
C GLY A 240 -11.44 -2.24 10.30
N GLY A 241 -12.42 -3.12 10.39
CA GLY A 241 -13.31 -3.10 11.54
C GLY A 241 -12.48 -3.29 12.82
N GLU A 242 -12.95 -2.69 13.92
CA GLU A 242 -12.38 -2.75 15.28
C GLU A 242 -11.85 -4.13 15.66
#